data_802c70e8914db8d40991b2a9e56f31c5
#
_entry.id   802c70e8914db8d40991b2a9e56f31c5
#
_cell.length_a   1.000
_cell.length_b   1.000
_cell.length_c   1.000
_cell.angle_alpha   90.00
_cell.angle_beta   90.00
_cell.angle_gamma   90.00
#
_symmetry.space_group_name_H-M   'P 1'
#
loop_
_entity.id
_entity.type
_entity.pdbx_description
1 polymer ?
#
loop_
_entity_poly.entity_id
_entity_poly.type
_entity_poly.pdbx_seq_one_letter_code
_entity_poly.pdbx_strand_id
1 'polypeptide(L)'
;MMKDNFKSGFVAIIGRPNVGKSTLMNHLIGQKIAITSKKPQTTRNRIQTVYTCEDGQIVFLDTPGIHKAKNKLGEYMVNVAEQTLRDVDVVMWLVEPTTFIGAGEKHIAEQLEKTSLPVILVINKVDTVKKEEILQMIDTYRKLYDFAEIIPVSALRGQNTDDIIQSLFKYMTYGPMFYDEDTVTDQPQRQIVAEVIREKALHALDEEIPHGIAVTIEKMRERKGQKIIDIEATIICERDSHKGIIIGKQGTMLKKIGSNARYEIEKMLEEKVNLRIWVKVRKDWRDSDTLMKNFGYDKREI
;
A
#
# COMPACT_ATOMS: atom_id res chain seq x y z
N MET A 1 31.39 -8.89 3.06
CA MET A 1 31.70 -8.30 4.39
C MET A 1 30.84 -7.06 4.55
N MET A 2 29.96 -7.02 5.53
CA MET A 2 29.22 -5.78 5.86
C MET A 2 30.22 -4.67 6.19
N LYS A 3 29.96 -3.45 5.73
CA LYS A 3 30.75 -2.28 6.15
C LYS A 3 30.48 -2.04 7.64
N ASP A 4 31.49 -1.65 8.41
CA ASP A 4 31.35 -1.30 9.84
C ASP A 4 30.33 -0.17 10.09
N ASN A 5 29.87 0.50 9.04
CA ASN A 5 28.94 1.64 9.06
C ASN A 5 27.56 1.30 8.45
N PHE A 6 27.19 0.02 8.36
CA PHE A 6 25.88 -0.37 7.82
C PHE A 6 24.75 0.06 8.76
N LYS A 7 23.76 0.75 8.23
CA LYS A 7 22.59 1.22 8.98
C LYS A 7 21.34 0.44 8.60
N SER A 8 20.49 0.18 9.57
CA SER A 8 19.21 -0.50 9.30
C SER A 8 18.10 0.04 10.19
N GLY A 9 16.87 0.00 9.68
CA GLY A 9 15.72 0.46 10.45
C GLY A 9 14.39 0.28 9.73
N PHE A 10 13.31 0.48 10.49
CA PHE A 10 11.93 0.37 10.06
C PHE A 10 11.31 1.75 9.87
N VAL A 11 10.60 1.94 8.77
CA VAL A 11 9.94 3.21 8.41
C VAL A 11 8.44 2.97 8.19
N ALA A 12 7.58 3.59 9.00
CA ALA A 12 6.16 3.62 8.74
C ALA A 12 5.82 4.67 7.68
N ILE A 13 5.06 4.28 6.65
CA ILE A 13 4.51 5.21 5.66
C ILE A 13 3.05 5.47 6.00
N ILE A 14 2.74 6.67 6.48
CA ILE A 14 1.39 7.06 6.88
C ILE A 14 0.87 8.24 6.05
N GLY A 15 -0.41 8.51 6.17
CA GLY A 15 -1.09 9.62 5.50
C GLY A 15 -2.50 9.25 5.09
N ARG A 16 -3.25 10.24 4.62
CA ARG A 16 -4.62 10.02 4.14
C ARG A 16 -4.66 9.07 2.94
N PRO A 17 -5.83 8.50 2.62
CA PRO A 17 -6.02 7.78 1.37
C PRO A 17 -5.66 8.66 0.16
N ASN A 18 -5.07 8.04 -0.87
CA ASN A 18 -4.76 8.65 -2.18
C ASN A 18 -3.64 9.71 -2.21
N VAL A 19 -2.94 9.97 -1.11
CA VAL A 19 -1.78 10.89 -1.10
C VAL A 19 -0.56 10.33 -1.87
N GLY A 20 -0.58 9.05 -2.24
CA GLY A 20 0.45 8.42 -3.07
C GLY A 20 1.44 7.53 -2.32
N LYS A 21 1.10 7.03 -1.11
CA LYS A 21 1.97 6.14 -0.29
C LYS A 21 2.50 4.95 -1.08
N SER A 22 1.62 4.11 -1.59
CA SER A 22 2.00 2.91 -2.35
C SER A 22 2.72 3.24 -3.68
N THR A 23 2.43 4.39 -4.30
CA THR A 23 3.14 4.85 -5.49
C THR A 23 4.59 5.20 -5.15
N LEU A 24 4.80 5.94 -4.06
CA LEU A 24 6.13 6.30 -3.59
C LEU A 24 6.92 5.05 -3.21
N MET A 25 6.32 4.15 -2.43
CA MET A 25 6.96 2.90 -2.02
C MET A 25 7.40 2.06 -3.24
N ASN A 26 6.51 1.83 -4.22
CA ASN A 26 6.87 1.11 -5.45
C ASN A 26 8.01 1.81 -6.23
N HIS A 27 8.03 3.15 -6.22
CA HIS A 27 9.08 3.91 -6.88
C HIS A 27 10.43 3.73 -6.18
N LEU A 28 10.48 3.86 -4.84
CA LEU A 28 11.71 3.71 -4.04
C LEU A 28 12.30 2.30 -4.16
N ILE A 29 11.44 1.28 -4.25
CA ILE A 29 11.85 -0.11 -4.40
C ILE A 29 12.22 -0.46 -5.85
N GLY A 30 11.76 0.32 -6.84
CA GLY A 30 11.96 0.02 -8.27
C GLY A 30 11.07 -1.11 -8.81
N GLN A 31 10.17 -1.65 -8.00
CA GLN A 31 9.26 -2.75 -8.35
C GLN A 31 7.84 -2.48 -7.87
N LYS A 32 6.86 -3.09 -8.54
CA LYS A 32 5.45 -2.98 -8.14
C LYS A 32 5.10 -4.09 -7.15
N ILE A 33 5.13 -3.77 -5.88
CA ILE A 33 4.72 -4.64 -4.77
C ILE A 33 3.33 -4.26 -4.25
N ALA A 34 3.10 -2.97 -4.01
CA ALA A 34 1.82 -2.46 -3.55
C ALA A 34 0.92 -2.05 -4.72
N ILE A 35 -0.37 -2.34 -4.59
CA ILE A 35 -1.36 -1.91 -5.57
C ILE A 35 -1.63 -0.41 -5.44
N THR A 36 -1.98 0.21 -6.56
CA THR A 36 -2.27 1.65 -6.63
C THR A 36 -3.64 1.91 -7.21
N SER A 37 -4.40 2.85 -6.63
CA SER A 37 -5.69 3.27 -7.15
C SER A 37 -6.02 4.69 -6.67
N LYS A 38 -6.84 5.39 -7.45
CA LYS A 38 -7.44 6.67 -7.02
C LYS A 38 -8.59 6.48 -6.01
N LYS A 39 -9.00 5.23 -5.75
CA LYS A 39 -10.12 4.93 -4.83
C LYS A 39 -9.60 4.80 -3.39
N PRO A 40 -10.35 5.27 -2.38
CA PRO A 40 -9.96 5.07 -0.99
C PRO A 40 -9.95 3.59 -0.61
N GLN A 41 -9.24 3.24 0.46
CA GLN A 41 -9.07 1.87 0.95
C GLN A 41 -8.37 0.94 -0.06
N THR A 42 -7.42 1.49 -0.84
CA THR A 42 -6.59 0.70 -1.76
C THR A 42 -5.70 -0.25 -0.98
N THR A 43 -4.89 0.24 -0.05
CA THR A 43 -4.12 -0.59 0.90
C THR A 43 -5.01 -0.94 2.09
N ARG A 44 -5.10 -2.21 2.46
CA ARG A 44 -5.90 -2.70 3.59
C ARG A 44 -5.09 -3.40 4.66
N ASN A 45 -4.02 -4.07 4.27
CA ASN A 45 -3.05 -4.70 5.16
C ASN A 45 -1.77 -3.87 5.20
N ARG A 46 -0.95 -4.07 6.22
CA ARG A 46 0.43 -3.60 6.22
C ARG A 46 1.19 -4.31 5.11
N ILE A 47 1.83 -3.56 4.23
CA ILE A 47 2.69 -4.09 3.18
C ILE A 47 4.13 -3.76 3.56
N GLN A 48 4.94 -4.80 3.71
CA GLN A 48 6.35 -4.66 4.00
C GLN A 48 7.16 -4.77 2.72
N THR A 49 8.09 -3.82 2.55
CA THR A 49 9.08 -3.86 1.46
C THR A 49 10.45 -3.50 1.99
N VAL A 50 11.47 -4.06 1.38
CA VAL A 50 12.86 -3.92 1.79
C VAL A 50 13.63 -3.19 0.70
N TYR A 51 14.28 -2.11 1.09
CA TYR A 51 15.24 -1.38 0.26
C TYR A 51 16.63 -1.66 0.81
N THR A 52 17.49 -2.27 0.01
CA THR A 52 18.87 -2.56 0.40
C THR A 52 19.84 -1.83 -0.53
N CYS A 53 20.86 -1.20 0.04
CA CYS A 53 21.98 -0.58 -0.68
C CYS A 53 23.27 -0.81 0.09
N GLU A 54 24.39 -0.32 -0.46
CA GLU A 54 25.70 -0.48 0.19
C GLU A 54 25.81 0.14 1.59
N ASP A 55 25.05 1.20 1.87
CA ASP A 55 25.11 1.96 3.12
C ASP A 55 24.12 1.45 4.17
N GLY A 56 23.14 0.64 3.77
CA GLY A 56 22.15 0.15 4.73
C GLY A 56 20.94 -0.53 4.14
N GLN A 57 20.01 -0.87 5.05
CA GLN A 57 18.72 -1.49 4.71
C GLN A 57 17.56 -0.76 5.39
N ILE A 58 16.57 -0.38 4.60
CA ILE A 58 15.34 0.26 5.06
C ILE A 58 14.18 -0.71 4.87
N VAL A 59 13.47 -1.01 5.94
CA VAL A 59 12.22 -1.79 5.88
C VAL A 59 11.06 -0.82 5.92
N PHE A 60 10.41 -0.62 4.76
CA PHE A 60 9.23 0.21 4.66
C PHE A 60 7.96 -0.57 5.01
N LEU A 61 7.11 0.04 5.82
CA LEU A 61 5.81 -0.49 6.22
C LEU A 61 4.71 0.45 5.66
N ASP A 62 4.16 0.14 4.47
CA ASP A 62 3.01 0.87 3.91
C ASP A 62 1.76 0.49 4.68
N THR A 63 1.07 1.48 5.20
CA THR A 63 -0.14 1.30 6.02
C THR A 63 -1.40 1.68 5.27
N PRO A 64 -2.56 1.12 5.65
CA PRO A 64 -3.84 1.67 5.24
C PRO A 64 -3.93 3.16 5.54
N GLY A 65 -4.56 3.92 4.64
CA GLY A 65 -4.76 5.35 4.87
C GLY A 65 -5.60 5.61 6.12
N ILE A 66 -5.13 6.50 7.01
CA ILE A 66 -5.81 6.84 8.25
C ILE A 66 -7.12 7.57 7.93
N HIS A 67 -8.25 7.00 8.36
CA HIS A 67 -9.60 7.52 8.13
C HIS A 67 -10.55 7.07 9.24
N LYS A 68 -11.72 7.71 9.33
CA LYS A 68 -12.76 7.29 10.28
C LYS A 68 -13.37 5.97 9.85
N ALA A 69 -13.30 4.94 10.69
CA ALA A 69 -13.90 3.63 10.46
C ALA A 69 -15.44 3.71 10.35
N LYS A 70 -16.00 2.96 9.40
CA LYS A 70 -17.46 2.85 9.19
C LYS A 70 -17.99 1.43 9.39
N ASN A 71 -17.11 0.45 9.47
CA ASN A 71 -17.40 -0.98 9.63
C ASN A 71 -16.17 -1.68 10.24
N LYS A 72 -16.28 -2.97 10.57
CA LYS A 72 -15.17 -3.72 11.19
C LYS A 72 -13.91 -3.81 10.32
N LEU A 73 -14.04 -3.86 9.00
CA LEU A 73 -12.88 -3.79 8.11
C LEU A 73 -12.16 -2.44 8.24
N GLY A 74 -12.92 -1.35 8.36
CA GLY A 74 -12.35 -0.02 8.61
C GLY A 74 -11.65 0.07 9.97
N GLU A 75 -12.21 -0.52 11.03
CA GLU A 75 -11.57 -0.62 12.35
C GLU A 75 -10.26 -1.44 12.28
N TYR A 76 -10.29 -2.56 11.56
CA TYR A 76 -9.10 -3.36 11.30
C TYR A 76 -7.98 -2.52 10.65
N MET A 77 -8.31 -1.76 9.61
CA MET A 77 -7.34 -0.89 8.90
C MET A 77 -6.76 0.20 9.79
N VAL A 78 -7.56 0.81 10.67
CA VAL A 78 -7.08 1.79 11.65
C VAL A 78 -6.12 1.14 12.63
N ASN A 79 -6.48 -0.02 13.17
CA ASN A 79 -5.63 -0.76 14.11
C ASN A 79 -4.28 -1.16 13.48
N VAL A 80 -4.28 -1.59 12.19
CA VAL A 80 -3.04 -1.87 11.44
C VAL A 80 -2.14 -0.64 11.38
N ALA A 81 -2.72 0.53 11.07
CA ALA A 81 -1.94 1.76 10.98
C ALA A 81 -1.39 2.20 12.34
N GLU A 82 -2.18 2.11 13.42
CA GLU A 82 -1.77 2.49 14.77
C GLU A 82 -0.71 1.55 15.35
N GLN A 83 -0.84 0.24 15.14
CA GLN A 83 0.15 -0.72 15.64
C GLN A 83 1.48 -0.61 14.91
N THR A 84 1.46 -0.32 13.61
CA THR A 84 2.69 -0.10 12.84
C THR A 84 3.55 1.03 13.41
N LEU A 85 2.96 2.06 14.03
CA LEU A 85 3.71 3.16 14.64
C LEU A 85 4.48 2.76 15.91
N ARG A 86 4.23 1.60 16.49
CA ARG A 86 4.91 1.16 17.74
C ARG A 86 6.27 0.50 17.48
N ASP A 87 6.45 -0.05 16.29
CA ASP A 87 7.56 -0.92 15.95
C ASP A 87 8.47 -0.33 14.86
N VAL A 88 8.53 1.01 14.78
CA VAL A 88 9.34 1.69 13.75
C VAL A 88 10.31 2.69 14.35
N ASP A 89 11.36 3.00 13.60
CA ASP A 89 12.39 3.96 13.99
C ASP A 89 12.06 5.38 13.48
N VAL A 90 11.39 5.47 12.34
CA VAL A 90 11.06 6.74 11.66
C VAL A 90 9.62 6.67 11.10
N VAL A 91 8.94 7.80 11.15
CA VAL A 91 7.65 7.96 10.47
C VAL A 91 7.81 8.85 9.25
N MET A 92 7.37 8.37 8.10
CA MET A 92 7.24 9.15 6.89
C MET A 92 5.76 9.49 6.67
N TRP A 93 5.41 10.76 6.89
CA TRP A 93 4.04 11.23 6.73
C TRP A 93 3.86 11.88 5.36
N LEU A 94 3.08 11.25 4.48
CA LEU A 94 2.77 11.75 3.15
C LEU A 94 1.52 12.61 3.16
N VAL A 95 1.62 13.75 2.46
CA VAL A 95 0.50 14.68 2.23
C VAL A 95 0.43 15.09 0.76
N GLU A 96 -0.73 15.59 0.33
CA GLU A 96 -0.88 16.25 -0.96
C GLU A 96 -0.42 17.71 -0.90
N PRO A 97 -0.06 18.33 -2.05
CA PRO A 97 0.45 19.69 -2.09
C PRO A 97 -0.71 20.69 -1.93
N THR A 98 -1.09 20.97 -0.70
CA THR A 98 -2.17 21.90 -0.34
C THR A 98 -1.82 22.68 0.93
N THR A 99 -2.28 23.93 1.03
CA THR A 99 -2.22 24.72 2.26
C THR A 99 -3.43 24.48 3.18
N PHE A 100 -4.42 23.70 2.73
CA PHE A 100 -5.58 23.37 3.53
C PHE A 100 -5.28 22.20 4.47
N ILE A 101 -5.26 22.45 5.77
CA ILE A 101 -5.12 21.44 6.81
C ILE A 101 -6.51 20.99 7.26
N GLY A 102 -6.92 19.81 6.81
CA GLY A 102 -8.20 19.22 7.15
C GLY A 102 -8.20 18.49 8.50
N ALA A 103 -9.38 17.99 8.91
CA ALA A 103 -9.51 17.21 10.15
C ALA A 103 -8.66 15.93 10.15
N GLY A 104 -8.43 15.33 8.97
CA GLY A 104 -7.58 14.15 8.83
C GLY A 104 -6.12 14.41 9.15
N GLU A 105 -5.56 15.52 8.67
CA GLU A 105 -4.18 15.94 8.96
C GLU A 105 -4.02 16.27 10.45
N LYS A 106 -4.97 16.99 11.04
CA LYS A 106 -4.97 17.30 12.48
C LYS A 106 -4.99 16.04 13.34
N HIS A 107 -5.85 15.09 12.97
CA HIS A 107 -5.92 13.81 13.68
C HIS A 107 -4.61 13.02 13.59
N ILE A 108 -3.94 13.01 12.43
CA ILE A 108 -2.62 12.36 12.27
C ILE A 108 -1.59 13.09 13.16
N ALA A 109 -1.55 14.42 13.15
CA ALA A 109 -0.65 15.19 14.01
C ALA A 109 -0.84 14.85 15.49
N GLU A 110 -2.09 14.83 15.99
CA GLU A 110 -2.44 14.45 17.36
C GLU A 110 -1.99 13.02 17.75
N GLN A 111 -2.00 12.08 16.79
CA GLN A 111 -1.49 10.74 17.04
C GLN A 111 0.04 10.71 17.10
N LEU A 112 0.71 11.47 16.23
CA LEU A 112 2.17 11.55 16.19
C LEU A 112 2.76 12.28 17.40
N GLU A 113 2.06 13.28 17.96
CA GLU A 113 2.47 13.96 19.20
C GLU A 113 2.59 13.02 20.41
N LYS A 114 1.92 11.85 20.36
CA LYS A 114 2.00 10.82 21.41
C LYS A 114 3.24 9.92 21.26
N THR A 115 3.98 10.10 20.18
CA THR A 115 5.20 9.34 19.89
C THR A 115 6.42 10.24 20.03
N SER A 116 7.59 9.66 20.31
CA SER A 116 8.88 10.36 20.29
C SER A 116 9.66 10.10 19.01
N LEU A 117 9.00 9.55 17.99
CA LEU A 117 9.66 9.16 16.74
C LEU A 117 9.97 10.39 15.88
N PRO A 118 11.11 10.40 15.16
CA PRO A 118 11.35 11.40 14.14
C PRO A 118 10.32 11.27 13.01
N VAL A 119 9.69 12.39 12.66
CA VAL A 119 8.68 12.45 11.60
C VAL A 119 9.22 13.25 10.42
N ILE A 120 9.30 12.62 9.25
CA ILE A 120 9.64 13.27 7.99
C ILE A 120 8.34 13.54 7.24
N LEU A 121 8.04 14.82 6.97
CA LEU A 121 6.92 15.19 6.11
C LEU A 121 7.31 15.07 4.64
N VAL A 122 6.55 14.31 3.87
CA VAL A 122 6.72 14.21 2.42
C VAL A 122 5.54 14.86 1.72
N ILE A 123 5.76 16.05 1.12
CA ILE A 123 4.76 16.73 0.30
C ILE A 123 4.84 16.14 -1.10
N ASN A 124 3.94 15.18 -1.40
CA ASN A 124 3.95 14.46 -2.66
C ASN A 124 3.12 15.18 -3.74
N LYS A 125 3.28 14.75 -5.00
CA LYS A 125 2.58 15.29 -6.20
C LYS A 125 2.94 16.74 -6.52
N VAL A 126 4.15 17.18 -6.19
CA VAL A 126 4.58 18.56 -6.47
C VAL A 126 4.62 18.91 -7.97
N ASP A 127 4.56 17.89 -8.84
CA ASP A 127 4.40 18.06 -10.29
C ASP A 127 3.02 18.63 -10.70
N THR A 128 2.06 18.73 -9.76
CA THR A 128 0.71 19.25 -9.99
C THR A 128 0.53 20.72 -9.59
N VAL A 129 1.54 21.34 -8.98
CA VAL A 129 1.52 22.72 -8.45
C VAL A 129 2.74 23.51 -8.91
N LYS A 130 2.69 24.83 -8.75
CA LYS A 130 3.83 25.72 -9.06
C LYS A 130 4.86 25.68 -7.93
N LYS A 131 6.13 25.89 -8.28
CA LYS A 131 7.23 25.87 -7.29
C LYS A 131 7.06 26.89 -6.16
N GLU A 132 6.50 28.07 -6.49
CA GLU A 132 6.28 29.16 -5.54
C GLU A 132 5.25 28.79 -4.46
N GLU A 133 4.29 27.91 -4.79
CA GLU A 133 3.26 27.45 -3.87
C GLU A 133 3.80 26.46 -2.84
N ILE A 134 4.88 25.73 -3.16
CA ILE A 134 5.49 24.71 -2.27
C ILE A 134 5.99 25.36 -0.97
N LEU A 135 6.60 26.54 -1.04
CA LEU A 135 7.09 27.25 0.17
C LEU A 135 5.94 27.57 1.14
N GLN A 136 4.79 28.00 0.61
CA GLN A 136 3.61 28.30 1.44
C GLN A 136 3.06 27.03 2.12
N MET A 137 3.13 25.88 1.43
CA MET A 137 2.75 24.60 2.00
C MET A 137 3.69 24.17 3.13
N ILE A 138 5.00 24.30 2.92
CA ILE A 138 6.01 24.02 3.95
C ILE A 138 5.73 24.87 5.20
N ASP A 139 5.52 26.18 5.03
CA ASP A 139 5.25 27.10 6.15
C ASP A 139 3.93 26.77 6.88
N THR A 140 2.94 26.26 6.14
CA THR A 140 1.66 25.85 6.71
C THR A 140 1.83 24.59 7.57
N TYR A 141 2.54 23.59 7.06
CA TYR A 141 2.74 22.34 7.80
C TYR A 141 3.69 22.50 8.99
N ARG A 142 4.70 23.36 8.93
CA ARG A 142 5.58 23.69 10.07
C ARG A 142 4.84 24.24 11.28
N LYS A 143 3.68 24.87 11.06
CA LYS A 143 2.82 25.37 12.15
C LYS A 143 1.93 24.28 12.77
N LEU A 144 1.78 23.15 12.05
CA LEU A 144 0.95 22.04 12.50
C LEU A 144 1.71 21.06 13.40
N TYR A 145 2.98 20.79 13.07
CA TYR A 145 3.79 19.78 13.74
C TYR A 145 5.29 20.11 13.59
N ASP A 146 6.10 19.71 14.58
CA ASP A 146 7.56 19.86 14.56
C ASP A 146 8.20 18.68 13.81
N PHE A 147 8.37 18.84 12.49
CA PHE A 147 8.93 17.81 11.63
C PHE A 147 10.46 17.78 11.70
N ALA A 148 11.04 16.58 11.74
CA ALA A 148 12.47 16.40 11.63
C ALA A 148 13.01 16.90 10.28
N GLU A 149 12.29 16.62 9.18
CA GLU A 149 12.57 17.16 7.84
C GLU A 149 11.26 17.31 7.04
N ILE A 150 11.29 18.18 6.01
CA ILE A 150 10.16 18.37 5.07
C ILE A 150 10.72 18.26 3.66
N ILE A 151 10.24 17.26 2.89
CA ILE A 151 10.75 16.93 1.56
C ILE A 151 9.62 17.01 0.53
N PRO A 152 9.63 18.00 -0.37
CA PRO A 152 8.71 18.04 -1.51
C PRO A 152 9.14 17.05 -2.60
N VAL A 153 8.22 16.16 -3.04
CA VAL A 153 8.52 15.11 -4.03
C VAL A 153 7.43 14.94 -5.08
N SER A 154 7.79 14.35 -6.21
CA SER A 154 6.84 13.71 -7.10
C SER A 154 7.15 12.22 -7.21
N ALA A 155 6.41 11.39 -6.49
CA ALA A 155 6.54 9.94 -6.56
C ALA A 155 6.29 9.38 -7.97
N LEU A 156 5.42 10.04 -8.74
CA LEU A 156 5.08 9.63 -10.10
C LEU A 156 6.25 9.88 -11.09
N ARG A 157 6.99 10.97 -10.88
CA ARG A 157 8.10 11.40 -11.76
C ARG A 157 9.48 11.08 -11.20
N GLY A 158 9.58 10.52 -10.00
CA GLY A 158 10.86 10.26 -9.32
C GLY A 158 11.61 11.54 -8.92
N GLN A 159 10.92 12.67 -8.77
CA GLN A 159 11.56 13.92 -8.40
C GLN A 159 11.80 13.96 -6.89
N ASN A 160 13.05 14.21 -6.47
CA ASN A 160 13.53 14.29 -5.08
C ASN A 160 13.29 12.99 -4.26
N THR A 161 13.14 11.86 -4.91
CA THR A 161 12.94 10.58 -4.22
C THR A 161 14.20 10.06 -3.56
N ASP A 162 15.37 10.36 -4.12
CA ASP A 162 16.66 9.99 -3.55
C ASP A 162 16.96 10.76 -2.25
N ASP A 163 16.46 12.01 -2.15
CA ASP A 163 16.57 12.82 -0.93
C ASP A 163 15.85 12.15 0.25
N ILE A 164 14.76 11.42 -0.01
CA ILE A 164 14.05 10.64 1.03
C ILE A 164 14.97 9.58 1.62
N ILE A 165 15.63 8.78 0.77
CA ILE A 165 16.52 7.70 1.22
C ILE A 165 17.67 8.27 2.05
N GLN A 166 18.29 9.33 1.58
CA GLN A 166 19.38 10.01 2.30
C GLN A 166 18.92 10.55 3.66
N SER A 167 17.74 11.17 3.70
CA SER A 167 17.14 11.68 4.93
C SER A 167 16.82 10.55 5.92
N LEU A 168 16.22 9.45 5.48
CA LEU A 168 15.90 8.33 6.35
C LEU A 168 17.14 7.73 7.02
N PHE A 169 18.25 7.59 6.29
CA PHE A 169 19.50 7.07 6.87
C PHE A 169 20.11 7.97 7.97
N LYS A 170 19.76 9.25 8.05
CA LYS A 170 20.22 10.12 9.15
C LYS A 170 19.64 9.70 10.51
N TYR A 171 18.43 9.16 10.49
CA TYR A 171 17.65 8.79 11.69
C TYR A 171 17.75 7.29 12.02
N MET A 172 18.47 6.49 11.22
CA MET A 172 18.68 5.07 11.46
C MET A 172 19.97 4.82 12.25
N THR A 173 19.94 3.77 13.04
CA THR A 173 21.09 3.32 13.83
C THR A 173 21.96 2.33 13.05
N TYR A 174 23.20 2.18 13.46
CA TYR A 174 24.05 1.08 12.97
C TYR A 174 23.47 -0.27 13.42
N GLY A 175 23.33 -1.19 12.50
CA GLY A 175 22.72 -2.48 12.75
C GLY A 175 22.96 -3.48 11.62
N PRO A 176 22.61 -4.76 11.85
CA PRO A 176 22.71 -5.81 10.83
C PRO A 176 21.61 -5.67 9.77
N MET A 177 21.75 -6.39 8.67
CA MET A 177 20.64 -6.66 7.77
C MET A 177 19.54 -7.44 8.49
N PHE A 178 18.29 -7.06 8.28
CA PHE A 178 17.13 -7.81 8.75
C PHE A 178 16.70 -8.89 7.74
N TYR A 179 16.96 -8.65 6.47
CA TYR A 179 16.57 -9.49 5.33
C TYR A 179 17.76 -9.70 4.40
N ASP A 180 17.79 -10.80 3.67
CA ASP A 180 18.79 -11.05 2.64
C ASP A 180 18.78 -9.93 1.59
N GLU A 181 19.94 -9.67 0.98
CA GLU A 181 20.17 -8.54 0.06
C GLU A 181 19.17 -8.49 -1.11
N ASP A 182 18.78 -9.65 -1.61
CA ASP A 182 17.84 -9.79 -2.73
C ASP A 182 16.36 -9.74 -2.31
N THR A 183 16.09 -9.66 -1.01
CA THR A 183 14.72 -9.62 -0.50
C THR A 183 14.09 -8.26 -0.74
N VAL A 184 13.00 -8.23 -1.49
CA VAL A 184 12.24 -7.01 -1.81
C VAL A 184 10.97 -6.88 -0.97
N THR A 185 10.37 -8.02 -0.57
CA THR A 185 9.16 -8.09 0.26
C THR A 185 9.06 -9.46 0.91
N ASP A 186 8.42 -9.52 2.08
CA ASP A 186 8.05 -10.76 2.75
C ASP A 186 6.65 -11.27 2.34
N GLN A 187 5.94 -10.51 1.49
CA GLN A 187 4.59 -10.86 1.08
C GLN A 187 4.60 -12.12 0.21
N PRO A 188 3.80 -13.16 0.54
CA PRO A 188 3.65 -14.32 -0.32
C PRO A 188 3.17 -13.93 -1.72
N GLN A 189 3.76 -14.49 -2.77
CA GLN A 189 3.36 -14.23 -4.17
C GLN A 189 1.85 -14.36 -4.38
N ARG A 190 1.23 -15.33 -3.71
CA ARG A 190 -0.22 -15.56 -3.74
C ARG A 190 -1.02 -14.34 -3.27
N GLN A 191 -0.55 -13.65 -2.26
CA GLN A 191 -1.19 -12.44 -1.74
C GLN A 191 -1.01 -11.26 -2.71
N ILE A 192 0.17 -11.10 -3.28
CA ILE A 192 0.43 -10.07 -4.29
C ILE A 192 -0.47 -10.29 -5.52
N VAL A 193 -0.61 -11.54 -5.98
CA VAL A 193 -1.51 -11.90 -7.09
C VAL A 193 -2.97 -11.54 -6.77
N ALA A 194 -3.45 -11.84 -5.55
CA ALA A 194 -4.80 -11.48 -5.13
C ALA A 194 -5.01 -9.95 -5.14
N GLU A 195 -4.02 -9.20 -4.66
CA GLU A 195 -4.06 -7.74 -4.66
C GLU A 195 -4.02 -7.16 -6.09
N VAL A 196 -3.24 -7.72 -7.01
CA VAL A 196 -3.24 -7.33 -8.43
C VAL A 196 -4.64 -7.51 -9.05
N ILE A 197 -5.30 -8.64 -8.79
CA ILE A 197 -6.68 -8.87 -9.27
C ILE A 197 -7.62 -7.82 -8.65
N ARG A 198 -7.48 -7.54 -7.35
CA ARG A 198 -8.27 -6.53 -6.65
C ARG A 198 -8.03 -5.13 -7.22
N GLU A 199 -6.80 -4.75 -7.55
CA GLU A 199 -6.47 -3.48 -8.22
C GLU A 199 -7.22 -3.33 -9.54
N LYS A 200 -7.20 -4.36 -10.40
CA LYS A 200 -7.89 -4.29 -11.70
C LYS A 200 -9.41 -4.22 -11.54
N ALA A 201 -9.95 -4.84 -10.51
CA ALA A 201 -11.36 -4.68 -10.15
C ALA A 201 -11.65 -3.25 -9.63
N LEU A 202 -10.78 -2.68 -8.76
CA LEU A 202 -10.89 -1.29 -8.31
C LEU A 202 -10.89 -0.29 -9.48
N HIS A 203 -10.06 -0.53 -10.51
CA HIS A 203 -9.98 0.35 -11.69
C HIS A 203 -11.18 0.21 -12.63
N ALA A 204 -11.81 -0.95 -12.67
CA ALA A 204 -12.89 -1.26 -13.60
C ALA A 204 -14.30 -1.00 -13.06
N LEU A 205 -14.45 -0.95 -11.73
CA LEU A 205 -15.72 -0.80 -11.03
C LEU A 205 -15.85 0.59 -10.42
N ASP A 206 -17.07 1.09 -10.27
CA ASP A 206 -17.35 2.42 -9.75
C ASP A 206 -18.26 2.41 -8.53
N GLU A 207 -18.55 3.57 -7.97
CA GLU A 207 -19.40 3.81 -6.80
C GLU A 207 -18.94 3.00 -5.57
N GLU A 208 -19.85 2.32 -4.87
CA GLU A 208 -19.61 1.59 -3.63
C GLU A 208 -19.06 0.17 -3.83
N ILE A 209 -19.16 -0.38 -5.06
CA ILE A 209 -18.79 -1.78 -5.33
C ILE A 209 -17.31 -2.06 -5.04
N PRO A 210 -16.36 -1.20 -5.43
CA PRO A 210 -14.93 -1.42 -5.17
C PRO A 210 -14.60 -1.56 -3.68
N HIS A 211 -15.33 -0.87 -2.82
CA HIS A 211 -15.09 -0.89 -1.38
C HIS A 211 -15.55 -2.18 -0.70
N GLY A 212 -16.51 -2.88 -1.33
CA GLY A 212 -17.10 -4.12 -0.83
C GLY A 212 -16.53 -5.39 -1.43
N ILE A 213 -15.40 -5.36 -2.13
CA ILE A 213 -14.79 -6.56 -2.71
C ILE A 213 -13.58 -7.04 -1.91
N ALA A 214 -13.38 -8.36 -1.87
CA ALA A 214 -12.14 -9.02 -1.50
C ALA A 214 -11.77 -10.04 -2.60
N VAL A 215 -10.51 -10.47 -2.64
CA VAL A 215 -10.05 -11.49 -3.59
C VAL A 215 -9.33 -12.59 -2.83
N THR A 216 -9.69 -13.83 -3.12
CA THR A 216 -9.02 -15.02 -2.60
C THR A 216 -8.42 -15.81 -3.74
N ILE A 217 -7.26 -16.43 -3.51
CA ILE A 217 -6.64 -17.35 -4.46
C ILE A 217 -6.92 -18.76 -3.96
N GLU A 218 -7.69 -19.53 -4.69
CA GLU A 218 -8.04 -20.90 -4.33
C GLU A 218 -6.90 -21.86 -4.71
N LYS A 219 -6.29 -21.60 -5.87
CA LYS A 219 -5.21 -22.41 -6.41
C LYS A 219 -4.16 -21.53 -7.10
N MET A 220 -2.90 -21.85 -6.89
CA MET A 220 -1.76 -21.31 -7.63
C MET A 220 -0.71 -22.40 -7.72
N ARG A 221 -0.50 -22.96 -8.93
CA ARG A 221 0.41 -24.09 -9.16
C ARG A 221 1.01 -24.01 -10.55
N GLU A 222 2.29 -24.31 -10.65
CA GLU A 222 2.95 -24.57 -11.92
C GLU A 222 2.39 -25.83 -12.57
N ARG A 223 2.20 -25.77 -13.88
CA ARG A 223 1.76 -26.91 -14.68
C ARG A 223 2.96 -27.78 -15.03
N LYS A 224 2.92 -29.06 -14.63
CA LYS A 224 4.01 -30.00 -14.90
C LYS A 224 4.39 -30.00 -16.38
N GLY A 225 5.68 -29.81 -16.68
CA GLY A 225 6.24 -29.83 -18.03
C GLY A 225 5.91 -28.63 -18.92
N GLN A 226 5.33 -27.55 -18.36
CA GLN A 226 5.02 -26.31 -19.07
C GLN A 226 5.38 -25.11 -18.19
N LYS A 227 5.93 -24.06 -18.79
CA LYS A 227 6.13 -22.78 -18.10
C LYS A 227 4.84 -21.98 -18.02
N ILE A 228 3.83 -22.53 -17.33
CA ILE A 228 2.51 -21.95 -17.16
C ILE A 228 2.06 -22.15 -15.71
N ILE A 229 1.63 -21.09 -15.08
CA ILE A 229 1.05 -21.11 -13.74
C ILE A 229 -0.48 -21.09 -13.85
N ASP A 230 -1.14 -22.12 -13.32
CA ASP A 230 -2.60 -22.17 -13.19
C ASP A 230 -3.00 -21.44 -11.93
N ILE A 231 -3.80 -20.36 -12.08
CA ILE A 231 -4.33 -19.54 -11.00
C ILE A 231 -5.86 -19.56 -11.02
N GLU A 232 -6.43 -19.94 -9.88
CA GLU A 232 -7.86 -19.91 -9.65
C GLU A 232 -8.15 -18.90 -8.52
N ALA A 233 -8.97 -17.88 -8.82
CA ALA A 233 -9.26 -16.79 -7.92
C ALA A 233 -10.77 -16.55 -7.78
N THR A 234 -11.20 -16.04 -6.63
CA THR A 234 -12.57 -15.63 -6.40
C THR A 234 -12.64 -14.17 -5.97
N ILE A 235 -13.40 -13.37 -6.71
CA ILE A 235 -13.80 -12.02 -6.27
C ILE A 235 -15.02 -12.19 -5.38
N ILE A 236 -14.91 -11.76 -4.13
CA ILE A 236 -15.99 -11.74 -3.16
C ILE A 236 -16.67 -10.37 -3.21
N CYS A 237 -18.00 -10.33 -3.16
CA CYS A 237 -18.80 -9.12 -3.05
C CYS A 237 -19.95 -9.31 -2.05
N GLU A 238 -20.61 -8.23 -1.64
CA GLU A 238 -21.62 -8.29 -0.58
C GLU A 238 -23.05 -8.57 -1.06
N ARG A 239 -23.36 -8.23 -2.34
CA ARG A 239 -24.75 -8.27 -2.85
C ARG A 239 -24.80 -8.93 -4.23
N ASP A 240 -25.94 -9.54 -4.57
CA ASP A 240 -26.17 -10.13 -5.89
C ASP A 240 -26.16 -9.06 -7.01
N SER A 241 -26.66 -7.85 -6.74
CA SER A 241 -26.53 -6.72 -7.67
C SER A 241 -25.06 -6.39 -7.99
N HIS A 242 -24.18 -6.39 -6.97
CA HIS A 242 -22.74 -6.17 -7.17
C HIS A 242 -22.13 -7.29 -8.02
N LYS A 243 -22.53 -8.56 -7.76
CA LYS A 243 -22.08 -9.71 -8.57
C LYS A 243 -22.43 -9.52 -10.04
N GLY A 244 -23.67 -9.10 -10.33
CA GLY A 244 -24.10 -8.82 -11.71
C GLY A 244 -23.25 -7.78 -12.40
N ILE A 245 -22.89 -6.68 -11.70
CA ILE A 245 -22.05 -5.60 -12.24
C ILE A 245 -20.60 -6.06 -12.44
N ILE A 246 -20.04 -6.82 -11.49
CA ILE A 246 -18.67 -7.35 -11.59
C ILE A 246 -18.55 -8.34 -12.76
N ILE A 247 -19.57 -9.14 -13.03
CA ILE A 247 -19.59 -10.03 -14.18
C ILE A 247 -19.80 -9.23 -15.47
N GLY A 248 -20.74 -8.28 -15.45
CA GLY A 248 -21.12 -7.47 -16.59
C GLY A 248 -21.94 -8.25 -17.64
N LYS A 249 -22.49 -7.53 -18.62
CA LYS A 249 -23.27 -8.13 -19.72
C LYS A 249 -22.42 -9.19 -20.44
N GLN A 250 -22.92 -10.42 -20.50
CA GLN A 250 -22.20 -11.58 -21.11
C GLN A 250 -20.76 -11.79 -20.59
N GLY A 251 -20.48 -11.40 -19.35
CA GLY A 251 -19.16 -11.57 -18.74
C GLY A 251 -18.09 -10.55 -19.17
N THR A 252 -18.46 -9.49 -19.87
CA THR A 252 -17.49 -8.53 -20.45
C THR A 252 -16.65 -7.81 -19.41
N MET A 253 -17.25 -7.42 -18.26
CA MET A 253 -16.53 -6.73 -17.21
C MET A 253 -15.53 -7.67 -16.52
N LEU A 254 -15.94 -8.88 -16.16
CA LEU A 254 -15.07 -9.88 -15.55
C LEU A 254 -13.92 -10.28 -16.49
N LYS A 255 -14.19 -10.39 -17.79
CA LYS A 255 -13.15 -10.64 -18.82
C LYS A 255 -12.15 -9.50 -18.88
N LYS A 256 -12.60 -8.24 -18.83
CA LYS A 256 -11.71 -7.05 -18.79
C LYS A 256 -10.81 -7.06 -17.55
N ILE A 257 -11.40 -7.30 -16.37
CA ILE A 257 -10.64 -7.41 -15.12
C ILE A 257 -9.60 -8.53 -15.22
N GLY A 258 -10.02 -9.73 -15.64
CA GLY A 258 -9.15 -10.90 -15.75
C GLY A 258 -8.02 -10.73 -16.75
N SER A 259 -8.29 -10.13 -17.93
CA SER A 259 -7.25 -9.90 -18.95
C SER A 259 -6.19 -8.90 -18.46
N ASN A 260 -6.62 -7.81 -17.82
CA ASN A 260 -5.69 -6.83 -17.26
C ASN A 260 -4.89 -7.40 -16.08
N ALA A 261 -5.54 -8.18 -15.22
CA ALA A 261 -4.86 -8.85 -14.11
C ALA A 261 -3.83 -9.86 -14.61
N ARG A 262 -4.21 -10.71 -15.57
CA ARG A 262 -3.30 -11.70 -16.16
C ARG A 262 -2.05 -11.04 -16.74
N TYR A 263 -2.21 -9.98 -17.54
CA TYR A 263 -1.09 -9.26 -18.13
C TYR A 263 -0.09 -8.77 -17.07
N GLU A 264 -0.58 -8.19 -15.99
CA GLU A 264 0.26 -7.69 -14.90
C GLU A 264 0.93 -8.82 -14.11
N ILE A 265 0.19 -9.90 -13.84
CA ILE A 265 0.71 -11.07 -13.13
C ILE A 265 1.78 -11.78 -13.96
N GLU A 266 1.58 -11.96 -15.28
CA GLU A 266 2.58 -12.51 -16.19
C GLU A 266 3.86 -11.68 -16.19
N LYS A 267 3.75 -10.35 -16.17
CA LYS A 267 4.91 -9.46 -16.10
C LYS A 267 5.65 -9.58 -14.76
N MET A 268 4.91 -9.72 -13.66
CA MET A 268 5.48 -9.81 -12.32
C MET A 268 6.17 -11.16 -12.06
N LEU A 269 5.56 -12.26 -12.55
CA LEU A 269 6.08 -13.62 -12.33
C LEU A 269 7.07 -14.05 -13.40
N GLU A 270 7.21 -13.28 -14.49
CA GLU A 270 7.99 -13.63 -15.69
C GLU A 270 7.61 -14.97 -16.33
N GLU A 271 6.37 -15.42 -16.08
CA GLU A 271 5.81 -16.70 -16.49
C GLU A 271 4.43 -16.53 -17.13
N LYS A 272 4.05 -17.44 -18.01
CA LYS A 272 2.69 -17.46 -18.56
C LYS A 272 1.68 -17.87 -17.50
N VAL A 273 0.49 -17.26 -17.54
CA VAL A 273 -0.57 -17.48 -16.54
C VAL A 273 -1.88 -17.89 -17.20
N ASN A 274 -2.45 -19.01 -16.73
CA ASN A 274 -3.82 -19.40 -17.00
C ASN A 274 -4.71 -18.94 -15.81
N LEU A 275 -5.28 -17.75 -15.91
CA LEU A 275 -6.08 -17.13 -14.85
C LEU A 275 -7.57 -17.44 -15.04
N ARG A 276 -8.19 -18.02 -14.02
CA ARG A 276 -9.64 -18.21 -13.93
C ARG A 276 -10.18 -17.45 -12.73
N ILE A 277 -11.25 -16.69 -12.94
CA ILE A 277 -11.85 -15.85 -11.89
C ILE A 277 -13.33 -16.15 -11.76
N TRP A 278 -13.78 -16.39 -10.52
CA TRP A 278 -15.19 -16.53 -10.16
C TRP A 278 -15.64 -15.32 -9.33
N VAL A 279 -16.96 -15.12 -9.23
CA VAL A 279 -17.56 -14.09 -8.38
C VAL A 279 -18.54 -14.77 -7.42
N LYS A 280 -18.31 -14.57 -6.11
CA LYS A 280 -19.17 -15.11 -5.04
C LYS A 280 -19.73 -14.00 -4.16
N VAL A 281 -20.97 -14.14 -3.73
CA VAL A 281 -21.61 -13.24 -2.75
C VAL A 281 -21.35 -13.76 -1.34
N ARG A 282 -20.91 -12.87 -0.46
CA ARG A 282 -20.83 -13.07 1.00
C ARG A 282 -21.39 -11.83 1.66
N LYS A 283 -22.64 -11.90 2.11
CA LYS A 283 -23.34 -10.78 2.74
C LYS A 283 -22.59 -10.32 3.97
N ASP A 284 -22.48 -9.01 4.12
CA ASP A 284 -21.92 -8.31 5.29
C ASP A 284 -20.53 -8.82 5.72
N TRP A 285 -19.70 -9.29 4.76
CA TRP A 285 -18.41 -9.88 5.07
C TRP A 285 -17.45 -8.89 5.76
N ARG A 286 -17.61 -7.57 5.50
CA ARG A 286 -16.82 -6.52 6.14
C ARG A 286 -17.12 -6.33 7.62
N ASP A 287 -18.24 -6.87 8.11
CA ASP A 287 -18.69 -6.81 9.50
C ASP A 287 -18.64 -8.19 10.19
N SER A 288 -18.10 -9.22 9.53
CA SER A 288 -17.96 -10.58 10.05
C SER A 288 -16.48 -10.90 10.31
N ASP A 289 -16.07 -11.01 11.57
CA ASP A 289 -14.68 -11.33 11.94
C ASP A 289 -14.21 -12.67 11.32
N THR A 290 -15.09 -13.67 11.25
CA THR A 290 -14.77 -14.97 10.62
C THR A 290 -14.52 -14.85 9.12
N LEU A 291 -15.37 -14.11 8.40
CA LEU A 291 -15.19 -13.92 6.96
C LEU A 291 -13.98 -13.02 6.67
N MET A 292 -13.78 -11.96 7.45
CA MET A 292 -12.62 -11.10 7.35
C MET A 292 -11.32 -11.91 7.48
N LYS A 293 -11.22 -12.75 8.51
CA LYS A 293 -10.07 -13.64 8.69
C LYS A 293 -9.86 -14.56 7.49
N ASN A 294 -10.92 -15.18 6.96
CA ASN A 294 -10.84 -16.08 5.81
C ASN A 294 -10.39 -15.36 4.53
N PHE A 295 -10.53 -14.04 4.47
CA PHE A 295 -10.12 -13.20 3.33
C PHE A 295 -8.79 -12.47 3.56
N GLY A 296 -8.02 -12.85 4.61
CA GLY A 296 -6.70 -12.31 4.89
C GLY A 296 -6.69 -11.02 5.73
N TYR A 297 -7.76 -10.78 6.50
CA TYR A 297 -7.86 -9.65 7.43
C TYR A 297 -7.98 -10.16 8.87
N ASP A 298 -6.91 -10.80 9.39
CA ASP A 298 -6.89 -11.37 10.74
C ASP A 298 -6.32 -10.35 11.75
N LYS A 299 -7.11 -9.96 12.74
CA LYS A 299 -6.71 -9.03 13.81
C LYS A 299 -5.54 -9.54 14.68
N ARG A 300 -5.22 -10.83 14.61
CA ARG A 300 -4.13 -11.44 15.39
C ARG A 300 -2.77 -11.39 14.67
N GLU A 301 -2.78 -11.02 13.39
CA GLU A 301 -1.59 -10.90 12.56
C GLU A 301 -1.13 -9.43 12.41
N ILE A 302 -1.73 -8.55 13.22
CA ILE A 302 -1.40 -7.12 13.20
C ILE A 302 -0.25 -6.88 14.19
#